data_c4b57f4914087aabeb7894b149985544
#
_entry.id   c4b57f4914087aabeb7894b149985544
#
_cell.length_a   1.000
_cell.length_b   1.000
_cell.length_c   1.000
_cell.angle_alpha   90.00
_cell.angle_beta   90.00
_cell.angle_gamma   90.00
#
_symmetry.space_group_name_H-M   'P 1'
#
loop_
_entity.id
_entity.type
_entity.pdbx_description
1 polymer ?
#
loop_
_entity_poly.entity_id
_entity_poly.type
_entity_poly.pdbx_seq_one_letter_code
_entity_poly.pdbx_strand_id
1 'polypeptide(L)'
;MSNGRYKSAWHRVLAIREGNRRSIASFYNPARAATIAPAIPAGADSGTGADYPSFSFGDYMEVYLEQKFQDKEPRFAAAAAAAKKRMD
;
A
#
# COMPACT_ATOMS: atom_id res chain seq x y z
N MET A 1 5.27 6.14 0.01
CA MET A 1 5.26 7.57 0.37
C MET A 1 6.38 7.93 1.33
N SER A 2 6.45 7.34 2.51
CA SER A 2 7.52 7.69 3.48
C SER A 2 8.77 6.83 3.34
N ASN A 3 8.83 5.94 2.36
CA ASN A 3 9.92 5.00 2.11
C ASN A 3 10.26 4.17 3.36
N GLY A 4 9.23 3.71 4.05
CA GLY A 4 9.38 2.84 5.22
C GLY A 4 9.58 3.57 6.54
N ARG A 5 9.68 4.90 6.53
CA ARG A 5 9.89 5.68 7.76
C ARG A 5 8.69 5.56 8.71
N TYR A 6 7.47 5.59 8.15
CA TYR A 6 6.25 5.41 8.93
C TYR A 6 5.59 4.11 8.49
N LYS A 7 5.33 3.23 9.43
CA LYS A 7 4.77 1.90 9.15
C LYS A 7 3.31 1.82 9.53
N SER A 8 2.53 1.16 8.68
CA SER A 8 1.14 0.82 9.00
C SER A 8 1.12 -0.41 9.90
N ALA A 9 0.23 -0.40 10.88
CA ALA A 9 0.10 -1.53 11.80
C ALA A 9 -0.83 -2.59 11.22
N TRP A 10 -0.47 -3.85 11.42
CA TRP A 10 -1.40 -4.95 11.21
C TRP A 10 -2.53 -4.84 12.24
N HIS A 11 -3.75 -4.97 11.81
CA HIS A 11 -4.90 -4.86 12.69
C HIS A 11 -6.08 -5.63 12.13
N ARG A 12 -7.02 -5.90 12.99
CA ARG A 12 -8.29 -6.53 12.61
C ARG A 12 -9.38 -6.09 13.56
N VAL A 13 -10.62 -6.28 13.17
CA VAL A 13 -11.78 -6.01 14.01
C VAL A 13 -12.36 -7.34 14.45
N LEU A 14 -12.53 -7.49 15.77
CA LEU A 14 -13.10 -8.72 16.33
C LEU A 14 -14.59 -8.51 16.58
N ALA A 15 -15.36 -9.57 16.38
CA ALA A 15 -16.76 -9.58 16.75
C ALA A 15 -16.88 -9.65 18.28
N ILE A 16 -17.86 -8.95 18.82
CA ILE A 16 -18.15 -8.98 20.26
C ILE A 16 -19.42 -9.78 20.53
N ARG A 17 -19.48 -10.42 21.71
CA ARG A 17 -20.64 -11.24 22.06
C ARG A 17 -21.86 -10.42 22.38
N GLU A 18 -21.68 -9.30 23.07
CA GLU A 18 -22.78 -8.45 23.51
C GLU A 18 -22.53 -7.03 23.09
N GLY A 19 -23.61 -6.32 22.75
CA GLY A 19 -23.55 -4.93 22.36
C GLY A 19 -23.30 -4.74 20.86
N ASN A 20 -23.28 -3.49 20.48
CA ASN A 20 -23.09 -3.07 19.09
C ASN A 20 -21.90 -2.14 18.98
N ARG A 21 -21.18 -2.25 17.90
CA ARG A 21 -20.12 -1.31 17.58
C ARG A 21 -20.36 -0.76 16.19
N ARG A 22 -20.30 0.55 16.06
CA ARG A 22 -20.40 1.21 14.77
C ARG A 22 -19.13 1.99 14.52
N SER A 23 -18.67 1.99 13.28
CA SER A 23 -17.52 2.78 12.91
C SER A 23 -17.72 3.33 11.50
N ILE A 24 -17.05 4.46 11.23
CA ILE A 24 -17.02 5.07 9.91
C ILE A 24 -15.55 5.16 9.52
N ALA A 25 -15.21 4.57 8.38
CA ALA A 25 -13.85 4.65 7.86
C ALA A 25 -13.85 5.49 6.59
N SER A 26 -12.94 6.46 6.53
CA SER A 26 -12.78 7.31 5.36
C SER A 26 -11.50 6.90 4.62
N PHE A 27 -11.64 6.59 3.34
CA PHE A 27 -10.52 6.19 2.49
C PHE A 27 -10.22 7.32 1.51
N TYR A 28 -9.06 7.93 1.66
CA TYR A 28 -8.61 8.99 0.77
C TYR A 28 -7.74 8.36 -0.32
N ASN A 29 -8.36 8.06 -1.45
CA ASN A 29 -7.70 7.38 -2.55
C ASN A 29 -7.34 8.37 -3.65
N PRO A 30 -6.13 8.25 -4.24
CA PRO A 30 -5.79 9.04 -5.41
C PRO A 30 -6.48 8.53 -6.66
N ALA A 31 -6.36 9.26 -7.76
CA ALA A 31 -6.82 8.77 -9.06
C ALA A 31 -6.08 7.50 -9.45
N ARG A 32 -6.72 6.65 -10.26
CA ARG A 32 -6.11 5.39 -10.67
C ARG A 32 -4.80 5.58 -11.44
N ALA A 33 -4.69 6.66 -12.20
CA ALA A 33 -3.47 6.96 -12.96
C ALA A 33 -2.39 7.67 -12.13
N ALA A 34 -2.68 8.01 -10.88
CA ALA A 34 -1.71 8.69 -10.03
C ALA A 34 -0.52 7.79 -9.75
N THR A 35 0.68 8.36 -9.84
CA THR A 35 1.90 7.64 -9.50
C THR A 35 2.16 7.73 -8.01
N ILE A 36 2.33 6.58 -7.38
CA ILE A 36 2.70 6.48 -5.96
C ILE A 36 4.20 6.19 -5.90
N ALA A 37 4.92 7.04 -5.21
CA ALA A 37 6.37 6.91 -5.09
C ALA A 37 6.80 7.34 -3.69
N PRO A 38 7.99 6.90 -3.24
CA PRO A 38 8.53 7.43 -1.99
C PRO A 38 8.74 8.93 -2.07
N ALA A 39 8.19 9.66 -1.09
CA ALA A 39 8.45 11.09 -0.97
C ALA A 39 9.86 11.37 -0.42
N ILE A 40 10.40 10.38 0.31
CA ILE A 40 11.76 10.45 0.84
C ILE A 40 12.64 9.60 -0.08
N PRO A 41 13.63 10.19 -0.78
CA PRO A 41 14.47 9.43 -1.71
C PRO A 41 15.27 8.33 -1.04
N ALA A 42 15.61 7.29 -1.81
CA ALA A 42 16.51 6.24 -1.35
C ALA A 42 17.86 6.87 -0.97
N GLY A 43 18.41 6.42 0.16
CA GLY A 43 19.67 6.97 0.66
C GLY A 43 19.51 8.24 1.49
N ALA A 44 18.35 8.89 1.45
CA ALA A 44 18.06 9.97 2.40
C ALA A 44 17.80 9.36 3.77
N ASP A 45 17.78 10.20 4.79
CA ASP A 45 17.64 9.73 6.19
C ASP A 45 16.26 9.17 6.49
N SER A 46 15.93 8.05 5.85
CA SER A 46 14.65 7.36 6.05
C SER A 46 14.67 6.47 7.30
N GLY A 47 15.85 6.16 7.81
CA GLY A 47 16.01 5.34 9.00
C GLY A 47 15.85 3.85 8.79
N THR A 48 15.39 3.40 7.62
CA THR A 48 15.11 1.98 7.37
C THR A 48 16.01 1.36 6.31
N GLY A 49 16.59 2.18 5.42
CA GLY A 49 17.38 1.68 4.30
C GLY A 49 16.55 0.93 3.25
N ALA A 50 15.23 0.88 3.42
CA ALA A 50 14.35 0.18 2.49
C ALA A 50 14.04 1.05 1.28
N ASP A 51 14.09 0.42 0.09
CA ASP A 51 13.70 1.06 -1.15
C ASP A 51 12.37 0.50 -1.59
N TYR A 52 11.38 1.36 -1.70
CA TYR A 52 10.05 0.97 -2.18
C TYR A 52 9.90 1.42 -3.64
N PRO A 53 9.30 0.57 -4.50
CA PRO A 53 9.14 0.91 -5.91
C PRO A 53 8.05 1.97 -6.12
N SER A 54 8.09 2.60 -7.29
CA SER A 54 7.02 3.46 -7.75
C SER A 54 6.03 2.65 -8.59
N PHE A 55 4.75 2.99 -8.48
CA PHE A 55 3.69 2.30 -9.23
C PHE A 55 2.47 3.22 -9.35
N SER A 56 1.55 2.90 -10.25
CA SER A 56 0.29 3.61 -10.29
C SER A 56 -0.67 3.05 -9.26
N PHE A 57 -1.56 3.90 -8.73
CA PHE A 57 -2.54 3.45 -7.75
C PHE A 57 -3.46 2.36 -8.33
N GLY A 58 -3.82 2.47 -9.61
CA GLY A 58 -4.63 1.46 -10.27
C GLY A 58 -3.97 0.08 -10.28
N ASP A 59 -2.67 0.02 -10.58
CA ASP A 59 -1.93 -1.24 -10.55
C ASP A 59 -1.88 -1.83 -9.14
N TYR A 60 -1.68 -0.97 -8.14
CA TYR A 60 -1.70 -1.42 -6.76
C TYR A 60 -3.06 -2.01 -6.37
N MET A 61 -4.15 -1.35 -6.77
CA MET A 61 -5.50 -1.81 -6.44
C MET A 61 -5.82 -3.14 -7.09
N GLU A 62 -5.37 -3.38 -8.32
CA GLU A 62 -5.56 -4.68 -8.97
C GLU A 62 -4.87 -5.80 -8.18
N VAL A 63 -3.63 -5.57 -7.78
CA VAL A 63 -2.89 -6.55 -6.97
C VAL A 63 -3.56 -6.74 -5.61
N TYR A 64 -4.01 -5.65 -4.99
CA TYR A 64 -4.68 -5.70 -3.69
C TYR A 64 -5.93 -6.57 -3.75
N LEU A 65 -6.74 -6.43 -4.80
CA LEU A 65 -7.98 -7.19 -4.93
C LEU A 65 -7.72 -8.67 -5.20
N GLU A 66 -6.62 -9.01 -5.87
CA GLU A 66 -6.28 -10.40 -6.16
C GLU A 66 -5.64 -11.11 -4.98
N GLN A 67 -4.74 -10.43 -4.26
CA GLN A 67 -3.96 -11.08 -3.21
C GLN A 67 -4.68 -11.19 -1.87
N LYS A 68 -5.64 -10.34 -1.62
CA LYS A 68 -6.42 -10.33 -0.36
C LYS A 68 -5.50 -10.45 0.86
N PHE A 69 -5.64 -11.42 1.70
CA PHE A 69 -5.03 -11.51 3.02
C PHE A 69 -3.51 -11.76 3.05
N GLN A 70 -2.82 -11.53 1.96
CA GLN A 70 -1.37 -11.69 1.92
C GLN A 70 -0.65 -10.44 2.41
N ASP A 71 0.66 -10.58 2.67
CA ASP A 71 1.50 -9.48 3.11
C ASP A 71 1.50 -8.35 2.09
N LYS A 72 1.58 -7.11 2.58
CA LYS A 72 1.47 -5.94 1.71
C LYS A 72 2.76 -5.63 0.94
N GLU A 73 3.92 -5.95 1.50
CA GLU A 73 5.19 -5.64 0.85
C GLU A 73 5.33 -6.27 -0.53
N PRO A 74 5.00 -7.56 -0.73
CA PRO A 74 5.01 -8.14 -2.08
C PRO A 74 4.07 -7.45 -3.06
N ARG A 75 2.99 -6.81 -2.57
CA ARG A 75 2.08 -6.07 -3.45
C ARG A 75 2.76 -4.90 -4.15
N PHE A 76 3.65 -4.22 -3.45
CA PHE A 76 4.35 -3.06 -4.02
C PHE A 76 5.21 -3.49 -5.19
N ALA A 77 5.96 -4.56 -5.03
CA ALA A 77 6.78 -5.10 -6.10
C ALA A 77 5.92 -5.62 -7.27
N ALA A 78 4.82 -6.30 -6.96
CA ALA A 78 3.91 -6.81 -7.98
C ALA A 78 3.26 -5.68 -8.77
N ALA A 79 2.86 -4.58 -8.10
CA ALA A 79 2.27 -3.44 -8.77
C ALA A 79 3.29 -2.75 -9.70
N ALA A 80 4.53 -2.63 -9.25
CA ALA A 80 5.59 -2.07 -10.08
C ALA A 80 5.90 -2.96 -11.29
N ALA A 81 5.91 -4.28 -11.08
CA ALA A 81 6.13 -5.24 -12.16
C ALA A 81 5.00 -5.21 -13.19
N ALA A 82 3.75 -5.06 -12.74
CA ALA A 82 2.60 -4.95 -13.62
C ALA A 82 2.69 -3.69 -14.50
N ALA A 83 3.11 -2.57 -13.92
CA ALA A 83 3.31 -1.33 -14.66
C ALA A 83 4.39 -1.50 -15.73
N LYS A 84 5.50 -2.11 -15.36
CA LYS A 84 6.61 -2.36 -16.30
C LYS A 84 6.17 -3.29 -17.44
N LYS A 85 5.41 -4.33 -17.14
CA LYS A 85 4.91 -5.28 -18.13
C LYS A 85 3.98 -4.59 -19.12
N ARG A 86 3.15 -3.65 -18.67
CA ARG A 86 2.27 -2.91 -19.57
C ARG A 86 3.03 -1.98 -20.51
N MET A 87 4.15 -1.42 -20.05
CA MET A 87 4.96 -0.51 -20.86
C MET A 87 5.78 -1.24 -21.92
N ASP A 88 6.02 -2.51 -21.72
CA ASP A 88 6.71 -3.37 -22.68
C ASP A 88 5.71 -4.01 -23.64
#